data_71ec79dcb55a6b0434d33ba7752d192c
#
_entry.id   71ec79dcb55a6b0434d33ba7752d192c
#
_cell.length_a   1.000
_cell.length_b   1.000
_cell.length_c   1.000
_cell.angle_alpha   90.00
_cell.angle_beta   90.00
_cell.angle_gamma   90.00
#
_symmetry.space_group_name_H-M   'P 1'
#
loop_
_entity.id
_entity.type
_entity.pdbx_description
1 polymer ?
#
loop_
_entity_poly.entity_id
_entity_poly.type
_entity_poly.pdbx_seq_one_letter_code
_entity_poly.pdbx_strand_id
1 'polypeptide(L)'
;YTISVLIAGSGSSKAGDVVSASTGFSGAGTGTLTITNPIVFGTGAKLKIMTTLSKSSVIQKTKTTKLMKQVKVVPGATAAYGTRPTDRQISLGRSDVFRLMAVFESGASDTDAVTPTISLGTTTGTFTRGEKITGASTNATARIITTTSPVQLVYTSGSSKKFAVNEIITAESSGATSTVGSVTEGDSVATSNYQLDTGQRDN
;
A
#
# COMPACT_ATOMS: atom_id res chain seq x y z
N TYR A 1 -24.74 -19.78 -19.55
CA TYR A 1 -25.04 -18.40 -19.97
C TYR A 1 -26.55 -18.17 -19.90
N THR A 2 -26.94 -17.00 -19.40
CA THR A 2 -28.30 -16.49 -19.47
C THR A 2 -28.24 -15.05 -19.98
N ILE A 3 -29.03 -14.75 -21.00
CA ILE A 3 -29.08 -13.41 -21.58
C ILE A 3 -30.48 -12.88 -21.43
N SER A 4 -30.62 -11.70 -20.88
CA SER A 4 -31.90 -10.99 -20.82
C SER A 4 -31.84 -9.70 -21.64
N VAL A 5 -32.91 -9.40 -22.33
CA VAL A 5 -33.04 -8.16 -23.09
C VAL A 5 -33.54 -7.06 -22.16
N LEU A 6 -32.70 -6.05 -21.95
CA LEU A 6 -33.07 -4.87 -21.14
C LEU A 6 -33.84 -3.83 -21.97
N ILE A 7 -33.38 -3.61 -23.19
CA ILE A 7 -34.00 -2.69 -24.14
C ILE A 7 -34.12 -3.42 -25.47
N ALA A 8 -35.32 -3.45 -26.06
CA ALA A 8 -35.54 -4.00 -27.37
C ALA A 8 -34.79 -3.21 -28.44
N GLY A 9 -34.20 -3.92 -29.40
CA GLY A 9 -33.62 -3.30 -30.57
C GLY A 9 -34.59 -3.27 -31.74
N SER A 10 -34.07 -3.03 -32.95
CA SER A 10 -34.87 -3.03 -34.20
C SER A 10 -35.21 -4.44 -34.68
N GLY A 11 -34.79 -5.50 -33.98
CA GLY A 11 -35.11 -6.88 -34.30
C GLY A 11 -36.41 -7.37 -33.69
N SER A 12 -36.57 -8.68 -33.59
CA SER A 12 -37.78 -9.33 -33.03
C SER A 12 -37.74 -9.41 -31.47
N SER A 13 -36.66 -8.99 -30.83
CA SER A 13 -36.52 -9.04 -29.39
C SER A 13 -37.43 -8.06 -28.67
N LYS A 14 -37.95 -8.47 -27.51
CA LYS A 14 -38.73 -7.62 -26.59
C LYS A 14 -37.98 -7.43 -25.26
N ALA A 15 -38.23 -6.31 -24.61
CA ALA A 15 -37.72 -6.12 -23.27
C ALA A 15 -38.28 -7.19 -22.33
N GLY A 16 -37.41 -7.84 -21.56
CA GLY A 16 -37.74 -8.96 -20.70
C GLY A 16 -37.54 -10.34 -21.33
N ASP A 17 -37.31 -10.44 -22.62
CA ASP A 17 -36.98 -11.73 -23.24
C ASP A 17 -35.74 -12.32 -22.61
N VAL A 18 -35.79 -13.64 -22.38
CA VAL A 18 -34.64 -14.38 -21.77
C VAL A 18 -34.24 -15.51 -22.72
N VAL A 19 -32.95 -15.51 -23.05
CA VAL A 19 -32.31 -16.59 -23.81
C VAL A 19 -31.49 -17.41 -22.83
N SER A 20 -31.88 -18.65 -22.59
CA SER A 20 -31.19 -19.56 -21.68
C SER A 20 -30.14 -20.42 -22.41
N ALA A 21 -29.24 -21.04 -21.63
CA ALA A 21 -28.13 -21.84 -22.15
C ALA A 21 -28.52 -23.10 -22.96
N SER A 22 -29.77 -23.49 -22.95
CA SER A 22 -30.29 -24.63 -23.71
C SER A 22 -30.41 -24.38 -25.21
N THR A 23 -30.22 -23.15 -25.65
CA THR A 23 -30.38 -22.75 -27.07
C THR A 23 -29.05 -22.17 -27.58
N GLY A 24 -28.30 -22.99 -28.32
CA GLY A 24 -27.31 -22.58 -29.30
C GLY A 24 -26.24 -21.54 -28.91
N PHE A 25 -25.50 -21.79 -27.86
CA PHE A 25 -24.27 -21.03 -27.61
C PHE A 25 -23.05 -21.80 -28.14
N SER A 26 -22.20 -21.14 -28.88
CA SER A 26 -20.90 -21.68 -29.31
C SER A 26 -19.77 -20.66 -29.08
N GLY A 27 -18.53 -21.11 -29.12
CA GLY A 27 -17.36 -20.27 -28.94
C GLY A 27 -16.95 -20.05 -27.47
N ALA A 28 -17.45 -20.86 -26.53
CA ALA A 28 -16.99 -20.82 -25.15
C ALA A 28 -15.48 -21.10 -25.10
N GLY A 29 -14.72 -20.20 -24.49
CA GLY A 29 -13.25 -20.29 -24.39
C GLY A 29 -12.47 -19.67 -25.56
N THR A 30 -13.12 -19.12 -26.56
CA THR A 30 -12.45 -18.55 -27.76
C THR A 30 -12.45 -17.01 -27.79
N GLY A 31 -12.88 -16.35 -26.76
CA GLY A 31 -13.00 -14.87 -26.75
C GLY A 31 -14.19 -14.33 -27.54
N THR A 32 -14.88 -15.15 -28.30
CA THR A 32 -16.11 -14.81 -29.03
C THR A 32 -17.22 -15.78 -28.66
N LEU A 33 -18.32 -15.24 -28.15
CA LEU A 33 -19.52 -16.02 -27.87
C LEU A 33 -20.51 -15.84 -29.03
N THR A 34 -20.81 -16.92 -29.73
CA THR A 34 -21.86 -16.92 -30.79
C THR A 34 -23.15 -17.44 -30.21
N ILE A 35 -24.24 -16.71 -30.46
CA ILE A 35 -25.58 -17.07 -30.03
C ILE A 35 -26.40 -17.39 -31.26
N THR A 36 -26.79 -18.65 -31.40
CA THR A 36 -27.71 -19.06 -32.43
C THR A 36 -29.10 -19.18 -31.82
N ASN A 37 -29.91 -18.16 -31.99
CA ASN A 37 -31.23 -18.08 -31.40
C ASN A 37 -32.20 -17.48 -32.43
N PRO A 38 -33.50 -17.91 -32.45
CA PRO A 38 -34.50 -17.31 -33.30
C PRO A 38 -34.84 -15.84 -32.96
N ILE A 39 -34.43 -15.37 -31.79
CA ILE A 39 -34.61 -13.98 -31.39
C ILE A 39 -33.52 -13.11 -32.04
N VAL A 40 -33.93 -12.19 -32.90
CA VAL A 40 -33.04 -11.21 -33.51
C VAL A 40 -33.00 -9.96 -32.64
N PHE A 41 -31.83 -9.66 -32.08
CA PHE A 41 -31.72 -8.50 -31.20
C PHE A 41 -31.78 -7.17 -31.94
N GLY A 42 -31.15 -7.07 -33.10
CA GLY A 42 -31.14 -5.86 -33.92
C GLY A 42 -30.36 -4.69 -33.34
N THR A 43 -30.28 -3.60 -34.07
CA THR A 43 -29.56 -2.40 -33.67
C THR A 43 -30.22 -1.72 -32.47
N GLY A 44 -29.43 -1.26 -31.51
CA GLY A 44 -29.93 -0.54 -30.31
C GLY A 44 -30.38 -1.43 -29.17
N ALA A 45 -30.39 -2.77 -29.33
CA ALA A 45 -30.67 -3.66 -28.21
C ALA A 45 -29.65 -3.54 -27.09
N LYS A 46 -30.09 -3.52 -25.83
CA LYS A 46 -29.25 -3.64 -24.65
C LYS A 46 -29.51 -4.97 -23.97
N LEU A 47 -28.45 -5.71 -23.74
CA LEU A 47 -28.50 -7.05 -23.19
C LEU A 47 -27.78 -7.11 -21.84
N LYS A 48 -28.33 -7.88 -20.91
CA LYS A 48 -27.66 -8.29 -19.68
C LYS A 48 -27.24 -9.75 -19.84
N ILE A 49 -25.96 -10.01 -19.76
CA ILE A 49 -25.39 -11.37 -19.89
C ILE A 49 -24.92 -11.80 -18.50
N MET A 50 -25.41 -12.95 -18.04
CA MET A 50 -24.97 -13.63 -16.84
C MET A 50 -24.24 -14.90 -17.25
N THR A 51 -23.01 -15.06 -16.78
CA THR A 51 -22.18 -16.22 -17.12
C THR A 51 -21.31 -16.64 -15.95
N THR A 52 -21.06 -17.93 -15.85
CA THR A 52 -20.03 -18.46 -14.95
C THR A 52 -18.77 -18.67 -15.76
N LEU A 53 -17.68 -18.07 -15.29
CA LEU A 53 -16.37 -18.23 -15.91
C LEU A 53 -15.58 -19.28 -15.14
N SER A 54 -15.04 -20.27 -15.85
CA SER A 54 -14.04 -21.19 -15.31
C SER A 54 -12.65 -20.73 -15.72
N LYS A 55 -11.78 -20.58 -14.75
CA LYS A 55 -10.39 -20.17 -14.96
C LYS A 55 -9.48 -21.33 -14.60
N SER A 56 -8.86 -21.95 -15.60
CA SER A 56 -8.02 -23.15 -15.43
C SER A 56 -6.60 -22.84 -14.95
N SER A 57 -6.12 -21.63 -15.13
CA SER A 57 -4.75 -21.24 -14.77
C SER A 57 -4.75 -20.11 -13.76
N VAL A 58 -5.25 -20.40 -12.56
CA VAL A 58 -5.19 -19.43 -11.44
C VAL A 58 -3.85 -19.63 -10.73
N ILE A 59 -2.95 -18.67 -10.89
CA ILE A 59 -1.70 -18.62 -10.13
C ILE A 59 -1.96 -17.87 -8.83
N GLN A 60 -1.62 -18.52 -7.72
CA GLN A 60 -1.69 -17.87 -6.42
C GLN A 60 -0.76 -16.64 -6.42
N LYS A 61 -1.32 -15.49 -6.11
CA LYS A 61 -0.54 -14.25 -6.01
C LYS A 61 0.15 -14.19 -4.64
N THR A 62 1.47 -14.27 -4.64
CA THR A 62 2.25 -14.13 -3.41
C THR A 62 2.27 -12.66 -2.98
N LYS A 63 1.84 -12.39 -1.77
CA LYS A 63 1.99 -11.06 -1.14
C LYS A 63 3.38 -10.96 -0.53
N THR A 64 4.11 -9.90 -0.86
CA THR A 64 5.39 -9.57 -0.22
C THR A 64 5.22 -8.37 0.70
N THR A 65 5.68 -8.50 1.94
CA THR A 65 5.70 -7.39 2.89
C THR A 65 6.76 -6.37 2.48
N LYS A 66 6.37 -5.11 2.37
CA LYS A 66 7.26 -3.98 2.15
C LYS A 66 7.39 -3.20 3.46
N LEU A 67 8.56 -3.23 4.04
CA LEU A 67 8.84 -2.59 5.32
C LEU A 67 9.24 -1.12 5.16
N MET A 68 8.91 -0.31 6.15
CA MET A 68 9.37 1.07 6.31
C MET A 68 9.19 1.93 5.05
N LYS A 69 7.98 1.96 4.50
CA LYS A 69 7.62 2.90 3.45
C LYS A 69 7.29 4.26 4.06
N GLN A 70 7.72 5.31 3.39
CA GLN A 70 7.43 6.70 3.77
C GLN A 70 6.40 7.29 2.81
N VAL A 71 5.54 8.11 3.37
CA VAL A 71 4.65 9.00 2.63
C VAL A 71 4.95 10.42 3.09
N LYS A 72 5.20 11.29 2.15
CA LYS A 72 5.42 12.71 2.41
C LYS A 72 4.11 13.45 2.15
N VAL A 73 3.73 14.29 3.09
CA VAL A 73 2.56 15.15 2.99
C VAL A 73 3.05 16.58 3.07
N VAL A 74 2.78 17.38 2.06
CA VAL A 74 3.26 18.75 1.99
C VAL A 74 2.09 19.72 1.90
N PRO A 75 2.19 20.92 2.49
CA PRO A 75 1.18 21.95 2.34
C PRO A 75 1.02 22.33 0.88
N GLY A 76 -0.20 22.45 0.43
CA GLY A 76 -0.51 22.91 -0.91
C GLY A 76 -1.99 23.24 -1.03
N ALA A 77 -2.33 24.51 -1.20
CA ALA A 77 -3.71 24.96 -1.27
C ALA A 77 -4.51 24.31 -2.40
N THR A 78 -3.81 23.94 -3.49
CA THR A 78 -4.41 23.34 -4.71
C THR A 78 -4.27 21.82 -4.75
N ALA A 79 -3.61 21.20 -3.78
CA ALA A 79 -3.44 19.75 -3.74
C ALA A 79 -4.78 19.03 -3.53
N ALA A 80 -4.88 17.81 -4.04
CA ALA A 80 -6.08 16.99 -3.90
C ALA A 80 -6.35 16.65 -2.42
N TYR A 81 -7.62 16.49 -2.05
CA TYR A 81 -8.00 16.02 -0.73
C TYR A 81 -7.35 14.67 -0.41
N GLY A 82 -6.90 14.52 0.82
CA GLY A 82 -6.16 13.34 1.29
C GLY A 82 -4.65 13.40 1.06
N THR A 83 -4.14 14.50 0.50
CA THR A 83 -2.70 14.73 0.28
C THR A 83 -2.15 15.94 1.04
N ARG A 84 -2.97 16.62 1.82
CA ARG A 84 -2.61 17.82 2.57
C ARG A 84 -2.57 17.55 4.07
N PRO A 85 -1.67 18.19 4.83
CA PRO A 85 -1.60 18.04 6.29
C PRO A 85 -2.86 18.50 7.02
N THR A 86 -3.62 19.44 6.44
CA THR A 86 -4.87 19.97 6.99
C THR A 86 -6.09 19.08 6.75
N ASP A 87 -5.97 18.04 5.95
CA ASP A 87 -7.08 17.15 5.66
C ASP A 87 -7.37 16.23 6.87
N ARG A 88 -8.65 15.96 7.12
CA ARG A 88 -9.06 15.04 8.19
C ARG A 88 -8.64 13.60 7.94
N GLN A 89 -8.41 13.25 6.69
CA GLN A 89 -7.96 11.95 6.24
C GLN A 89 -6.83 12.12 5.24
N ILE A 90 -5.73 11.41 5.47
CA ILE A 90 -4.55 11.45 4.62
C ILE A 90 -4.43 10.09 3.94
N SER A 91 -4.39 10.11 2.62
CA SER A 91 -4.20 8.91 1.81
C SER A 91 -2.75 8.44 1.87
N LEU A 92 -2.54 7.21 2.25
CA LEU A 92 -1.21 6.59 2.20
C LEU A 92 -0.84 6.09 0.78
N GLY A 93 -1.78 6.20 -0.19
CA GLY A 93 -1.57 5.79 -1.57
C GLY A 93 -1.28 4.29 -1.73
N ARG A 94 -1.60 3.49 -0.71
CA ARG A 94 -1.36 2.05 -0.68
C ARG A 94 -2.45 1.34 0.09
N SER A 95 -2.87 0.20 -0.44
CA SER A 95 -3.72 -0.75 0.27
C SER A 95 -2.89 -1.63 1.21
N ASP A 96 -3.57 -2.29 2.12
CA ASP A 96 -2.98 -3.29 3.03
C ASP A 96 -1.85 -2.72 3.94
N VAL A 97 -1.98 -1.47 4.37
CA VAL A 97 -1.09 -0.91 5.39
C VAL A 97 -1.51 -1.43 6.75
N PHE A 98 -0.68 -2.24 7.37
CA PHE A 98 -1.01 -2.89 8.65
C PHE A 98 -0.44 -2.20 9.89
N ARG A 99 0.53 -1.28 9.71
CA ARG A 99 1.14 -0.59 10.85
C ARG A 99 1.68 0.78 10.47
N LEU A 100 1.32 1.78 11.28
CA LEU A 100 1.94 3.09 11.32
C LEU A 100 3.09 3.05 12.35
N MET A 101 4.30 3.41 11.93
CA MET A 101 5.47 3.39 12.81
C MET A 101 5.73 4.72 13.49
N ALA A 102 5.70 5.80 12.71
CA ALA A 102 5.83 7.15 13.22
C ALA A 102 5.27 8.16 12.21
N VAL A 103 4.84 9.29 12.73
CA VAL A 103 4.57 10.50 11.98
C VAL A 103 5.50 11.57 12.51
N PHE A 104 6.23 12.24 11.63
CA PHE A 104 7.10 13.36 11.96
C PHE A 104 6.46 14.64 11.42
N GLU A 105 6.41 15.66 12.23
CA GLU A 105 5.88 16.98 11.87
C GLU A 105 7.00 18.02 11.94
N SER A 106 7.20 18.75 10.85
CA SER A 106 8.04 19.93 10.85
C SER A 106 7.38 21.04 11.65
N GLY A 107 8.14 21.68 12.51
CA GLY A 107 7.69 22.88 13.24
C GLY A 107 7.61 24.14 12.38
N ALA A 108 8.11 24.10 11.15
CA ALA A 108 8.09 25.19 10.20
C ALA A 108 7.12 24.92 9.06
N SER A 109 6.40 25.96 8.62
CA SER A 109 5.57 25.89 7.42
C SER A 109 6.47 25.67 6.19
N ASP A 110 5.98 24.90 5.24
CA ASP A 110 6.60 24.66 3.93
C ASP A 110 7.96 23.93 3.93
N THR A 111 8.38 23.38 5.09
CA THR A 111 9.55 22.54 5.17
C THR A 111 9.18 21.08 5.44
N ASP A 112 9.94 20.18 4.85
CA ASP A 112 9.75 18.75 5.08
C ASP A 112 10.18 18.38 6.51
N ALA A 113 9.42 17.52 7.14
CA ALA A 113 9.83 16.93 8.40
C ALA A 113 11.06 16.02 8.20
N VAL A 114 12.02 16.17 9.09
CA VAL A 114 13.27 15.42 9.09
C VAL A 114 13.14 14.24 10.05
N THR A 115 13.47 13.05 9.57
CA THR A 115 13.57 11.85 10.41
C THR A 115 14.92 11.84 11.14
N PRO A 116 15.01 11.24 12.34
CA PRO A 116 16.28 11.01 12.99
C PRO A 116 17.25 10.25 12.07
N THR A 117 18.52 10.62 12.09
CA THR A 117 19.55 9.95 11.31
C THR A 117 20.78 9.64 12.15
N ILE A 118 21.49 8.59 11.76
CA ILE A 118 22.83 8.27 12.26
C ILE A 118 23.79 8.10 11.09
N SER A 119 25.01 8.58 11.21
CA SER A 119 26.05 8.17 10.30
C SER A 119 26.68 6.85 10.81
N LEU A 120 27.02 5.98 9.87
CA LEU A 120 27.68 4.72 10.16
C LEU A 120 29.21 4.92 10.02
N GLY A 121 29.92 4.46 11.02
CA GLY A 121 31.38 4.36 10.99
C GLY A 121 31.82 3.00 10.42
N THR A 122 32.72 2.32 11.13
CA THR A 122 33.17 0.98 10.73
C THR A 122 32.03 0.00 10.80
N THR A 123 31.65 -0.57 9.64
CA THR A 123 30.50 -1.45 9.49
C THR A 123 30.95 -2.86 9.12
N THR A 124 30.38 -3.86 9.77
CA THR A 124 30.51 -5.29 9.43
C THR A 124 29.14 -5.85 9.07
N GLY A 125 29.04 -6.53 7.95
CA GLY A 125 27.77 -7.02 7.42
C GLY A 125 26.99 -5.94 6.67
N THR A 126 25.72 -6.24 6.38
CA THR A 126 24.83 -5.34 5.62
C THR A 126 23.51 -5.16 6.35
N PHE A 127 23.18 -3.94 6.66
CA PHE A 127 21.90 -3.59 7.25
C PHE A 127 20.76 -3.72 6.25
N THR A 128 19.59 -4.15 6.72
CA THR A 128 18.39 -4.26 5.91
C THR A 128 17.29 -3.28 6.34
N ARG A 129 16.52 -2.80 5.37
CA ARG A 129 15.41 -1.89 5.66
C ARG A 129 14.37 -2.56 6.53
N GLY A 130 13.93 -1.86 7.57
CA GLY A 130 12.87 -2.30 8.48
C GLY A 130 13.36 -3.17 9.63
N GLU A 131 14.62 -3.62 9.63
CA GLU A 131 15.14 -4.36 10.77
C GLU A 131 15.35 -3.46 11.97
N LYS A 132 15.30 -4.08 13.14
CA LYS A 132 15.55 -3.43 14.42
C LYS A 132 17.04 -3.44 14.70
N ILE A 133 17.54 -2.29 15.14
CA ILE A 133 18.91 -2.12 15.63
C ILE A 133 18.87 -1.75 17.11
N THR A 134 19.89 -2.19 17.85
CA THR A 134 20.04 -1.95 19.29
C THR A 134 21.41 -1.40 19.57
N GLY A 135 21.50 -0.33 20.36
CA GLY A 135 22.74 0.25 20.85
C GLY A 135 23.27 -0.51 22.06
N ALA A 136 24.57 -0.79 22.05
CA ALA A 136 25.23 -1.60 23.08
C ALA A 136 25.30 -0.90 24.45
N SER A 137 25.50 0.42 24.47
CA SER A 137 25.64 1.19 25.71
C SER A 137 24.34 1.84 26.17
N THR A 138 23.58 2.40 25.26
CA THR A 138 22.35 3.13 25.58
C THR A 138 21.15 2.23 25.72
N ASN A 139 21.20 1.01 25.18
CA ASN A 139 20.04 0.15 24.97
C ASN A 139 18.91 0.83 24.18
N ALA A 140 19.25 1.87 23.39
CA ALA A 140 18.33 2.46 22.46
C ALA A 140 17.98 1.48 21.36
N THR A 141 16.73 1.50 20.91
CA THR A 141 16.30 0.67 19.80
C THR A 141 15.62 1.51 18.74
N ALA A 142 15.89 1.19 17.49
CA ALA A 142 15.27 1.86 16.35
C ALA A 142 15.04 0.87 15.19
N ARG A 143 14.17 1.26 14.24
CA ARG A 143 14.02 0.56 12.96
C ARG A 143 14.59 1.40 11.83
N ILE A 144 15.31 0.73 10.95
CA ILE A 144 15.97 1.33 9.79
C ILE A 144 14.95 1.68 8.71
N ILE A 145 14.98 2.92 8.23
CA ILE A 145 14.21 3.39 7.09
C ILE A 145 15.03 3.30 5.80
N THR A 146 16.25 3.80 5.84
CA THR A 146 17.21 3.75 4.72
C THR A 146 18.48 3.06 5.15
N THR A 147 19.16 2.39 4.24
CA THR A 147 20.40 1.64 4.53
C THR A 147 21.66 2.37 4.11
N THR A 148 21.52 3.50 3.41
CA THR A 148 22.63 4.36 3.00
C THR A 148 22.92 5.37 4.11
N SER A 149 24.19 5.54 4.48
CA SER A 149 24.61 6.52 5.48
C SER A 149 24.48 7.97 4.93
N PRO A 150 23.88 8.92 5.66
CA PRO A 150 23.29 8.76 6.96
C PRO A 150 22.00 7.93 6.94
N VAL A 151 21.91 6.99 7.86
CA VAL A 151 20.78 6.05 7.96
C VAL A 151 19.62 6.74 8.65
N GLN A 152 18.49 6.83 7.95
CA GLN A 152 17.23 7.29 8.54
C GLN A 152 16.61 6.19 9.39
N LEU A 153 16.04 6.56 10.52
CA LEU A 153 15.48 5.60 11.47
C LEU A 153 14.25 6.13 12.21
N VAL A 154 13.55 5.21 12.84
CA VAL A 154 12.46 5.49 13.79
C VAL A 154 12.84 4.83 15.10
N TYR A 155 13.00 5.62 16.16
CA TYR A 155 13.22 5.08 17.49
C TYR A 155 12.00 4.30 17.98
N THR A 156 12.24 3.15 18.58
CA THR A 156 11.22 2.27 19.16
C THR A 156 11.34 2.14 20.67
N SER A 157 12.43 2.66 21.24
CA SER A 157 12.73 2.66 22.67
C SER A 157 12.12 3.81 23.46
N GLY A 158 11.27 4.63 22.78
CA GLY A 158 10.75 5.87 23.34
C GLY A 158 11.66 7.07 23.12
N SER A 159 11.17 8.26 23.42
CA SER A 159 11.85 9.54 23.16
C SER A 159 13.11 9.76 24.01
N SER A 160 13.20 9.09 25.15
CA SER A 160 14.28 9.28 26.12
C SER A 160 15.54 8.46 25.84
N LYS A 161 15.46 7.44 24.98
CA LYS A 161 16.60 6.57 24.67
C LYS A 161 17.00 6.72 23.21
N LYS A 162 18.14 7.35 22.99
CA LYS A 162 18.74 7.58 21.67
C LYS A 162 20.13 7.01 21.61
N PHE A 163 20.61 6.74 20.42
CA PHE A 163 21.98 6.26 20.22
C PHE A 163 22.99 7.32 20.63
N ALA A 164 24.12 6.86 21.14
CA ALA A 164 25.25 7.72 21.44
C ALA A 164 26.32 7.62 20.33
N VAL A 165 27.09 8.70 20.16
CA VAL A 165 28.25 8.68 19.25
C VAL A 165 29.28 7.70 19.79
N ASN A 166 29.94 6.97 18.91
CA ASN A 166 30.91 5.92 19.17
C ASN A 166 30.35 4.62 19.81
N GLU A 167 29.05 4.50 20.05
CA GLU A 167 28.53 3.21 20.46
C GLU A 167 28.40 2.24 19.28
N ILE A 168 28.43 0.95 19.60
CA ILE A 168 28.20 -0.09 18.61
C ILE A 168 26.69 -0.37 18.54
N ILE A 169 26.14 -0.36 17.33
CA ILE A 169 24.79 -0.81 17.06
C ILE A 169 24.84 -2.20 16.42
N THR A 170 23.87 -3.04 16.78
CA THR A 170 23.72 -4.39 16.24
C THR A 170 22.32 -4.57 15.67
N ALA A 171 22.26 -5.10 14.47
CA ALA A 171 21.01 -5.44 13.79
C ALA A 171 20.50 -6.82 14.20
N GLU A 172 19.19 -6.91 14.48
CA GLU A 172 18.57 -8.12 15.04
C GLU A 172 18.47 -9.25 14.01
N SER A 173 18.21 -8.92 12.74
CA SER A 173 17.96 -9.93 11.69
C SER A 173 19.21 -10.27 10.87
N SER A 174 19.96 -9.27 10.46
CA SER A 174 21.17 -9.46 9.64
C SER A 174 22.43 -9.78 10.44
N GLY A 175 22.43 -9.46 11.74
CA GLY A 175 23.63 -9.51 12.57
C GLY A 175 24.66 -8.44 12.23
N ALA A 176 24.33 -7.51 11.34
CA ALA A 176 25.24 -6.43 10.96
C ALA A 176 25.53 -5.53 12.17
N THR A 177 26.75 -5.05 12.25
CA THR A 177 27.21 -4.13 13.30
C THR A 177 27.86 -2.91 12.71
N SER A 178 27.76 -1.78 13.40
CA SER A 178 28.48 -0.55 13.04
C SER A 178 28.69 0.31 14.27
N THR A 179 29.74 1.12 14.24
CA THR A 179 29.88 2.23 15.18
C THR A 179 29.02 3.40 14.72
N VAL A 180 28.41 4.12 15.65
CA VAL A 180 27.68 5.36 15.38
C VAL A 180 28.67 6.52 15.27
N GLY A 181 28.79 7.10 14.09
CA GLY A 181 29.70 8.24 13.86
C GLY A 181 29.11 9.58 14.29
N SER A 182 27.84 9.80 13.99
CA SER A 182 27.07 10.98 14.43
C SER A 182 25.61 10.64 14.60
N VAL A 183 24.92 11.41 15.41
CA VAL A 183 23.48 11.32 15.63
C VAL A 183 22.86 12.67 15.31
N THR A 184 21.86 12.69 14.45
CA THR A 184 21.05 13.88 14.16
C THR A 184 19.63 13.64 14.64
N GLU A 185 19.13 14.55 15.42
CA GLU A 185 17.75 14.54 15.89
C GLU A 185 16.80 14.79 14.72
N GLY A 186 15.68 14.11 14.75
CA GLY A 186 14.58 14.40 13.84
C GLY A 186 13.63 15.43 14.43
N ASP A 187 12.64 15.80 13.62
CA ASP A 187 11.53 16.63 14.04
C ASP A 187 10.60 15.93 15.04
N SER A 188 9.61 16.64 15.52
CA SER A 188 8.66 16.17 16.51
C SER A 188 7.91 14.92 16.04
N VAL A 189 7.75 13.95 16.94
CA VAL A 189 6.97 12.74 16.67
C VAL A 189 5.52 12.99 17.10
N ALA A 190 4.64 13.05 16.12
CA ALA A 190 3.21 13.35 16.28
C ALA A 190 2.32 12.10 16.06
N THR A 191 2.86 10.90 16.18
CA THR A 191 2.15 9.66 15.88
C THR A 191 0.86 9.50 16.69
N SER A 192 0.80 9.99 17.91
CA SER A 192 -0.39 9.95 18.77
C SER A 192 -1.55 10.78 18.24
N ASN A 193 -1.29 11.74 17.35
CA ASN A 193 -2.32 12.59 16.75
C ASN A 193 -3.02 11.91 15.56
N TYR A 194 -2.53 10.75 15.14
CA TYR A 194 -2.99 10.07 13.94
C TYR A 194 -3.45 8.65 14.26
N GLN A 195 -4.51 8.22 13.62
CA GLN A 195 -5.01 6.86 13.68
C GLN A 195 -4.91 6.22 12.31
N LEU A 196 -4.34 5.02 12.25
CA LEU A 196 -4.30 4.25 11.02
C LEU A 196 -5.67 3.62 10.74
N ASP A 197 -6.26 3.96 9.61
CA ASP A 197 -7.38 3.21 9.04
C ASP A 197 -6.80 2.17 8.07
N THR A 198 -6.92 0.90 8.39
CA THR A 198 -6.44 -0.21 7.56
C THR A 198 -7.38 -0.50 6.38
N GLY A 199 -8.54 0.15 6.33
CA GLY A 199 -9.58 -0.11 5.35
C GLY A 199 -10.30 -1.44 5.54
N GLN A 200 -9.96 -2.20 6.57
CA GLN A 200 -10.67 -3.41 6.95
C GLN A 200 -11.82 -3.02 7.87
N ARG A 201 -13.02 -3.15 7.35
CA ARG A 201 -14.25 -2.97 8.12
C ARG A 201 -14.84 -4.33 8.37
N ASP A 202 -15.16 -4.61 9.62
CA ASP A 202 -15.99 -5.75 9.98
C ASP A 202 -17.39 -5.48 9.40
N ASN A 203 -17.83 -6.32 8.48
CA ASN A 203 -19.20 -6.34 7.95
C ASN A 203 -20.03 -7.30 8.77
#